data_20dcd6c39ae0bebc78a6cd9c6f2438a3
#
_entry.id   20dcd6c39ae0bebc78a6cd9c6f2438a3
#
_cell.length_a   1.000
_cell.length_b   1.000
_cell.length_c   1.000
_cell.angle_alpha   90.00
_cell.angle_beta   90.00
_cell.angle_gamma   90.00
#
_symmetry.space_group_name_H-M   'P 1'
#
loop_
_entity.id
_entity.type
_entity.pdbx_description
1 polymer ?
#
loop_
_entity_poly.entity_id
_entity_poly.type
_entity_poly.pdbx_seq_one_letter_code
_entity_poly.pdbx_strand_id
1 'polypeptide(L)'
;MKTLRHLSVLLLLLAVGGVCMACYSSKDLKAHGKRVTVTRDVGYFSKVDASGSVDIEFVQGKEQAMRIVGSKQLVDNIVVEKKGETLYVSHKSNSVISFFDDDVTLYIYSPDLTEVNLRGSCTFDVKGALDTDNLKVSVMGSGEADFDSIVCDAINFEVRGSGDIGAKRIDTKNAVANVFGSGDLDFDFLKADNVQFTVSGSGDLDAMLSQVKTMQLNVVGSGDMDIKAQNCGVANCTSAGSGSITLSGTMRDVVKNVTGSGDIDTSNLRAVLK
;
A
#
# COMPACT_ATOMS: atom_id res chain seq x y z
N MET A 1 -24.24 54.52 -51.25
CA MET A 1 -23.45 54.65 -50.01
C MET A 1 -23.96 53.66 -48.96
N LYS A 2 -23.79 52.36 -49.19
CA LYS A 2 -24.16 51.27 -48.25
C LYS A 2 -23.33 50.01 -48.53
N THR A 3 -22.03 50.10 -48.66
CA THR A 3 -21.16 48.90 -48.91
C THR A 3 -19.79 48.99 -48.23
N LEU A 4 -19.67 49.70 -47.09
CA LEU A 4 -18.36 49.87 -46.43
C LEU A 4 -18.40 49.57 -44.91
N ARG A 5 -19.37 48.77 -44.44
CA ARG A 5 -19.46 48.47 -43.01
C ARG A 5 -19.35 46.96 -42.67
N HIS A 6 -19.09 46.10 -43.60
CA HIS A 6 -18.94 44.67 -43.34
C HIS A 6 -17.52 44.10 -43.57
N LEU A 7 -16.53 44.97 -43.85
CA LEU A 7 -15.16 44.54 -44.07
C LEU A 7 -14.25 44.72 -42.85
N SER A 8 -14.74 45.37 -41.80
CA SER A 8 -13.94 45.61 -40.59
C SER A 8 -14.18 44.62 -39.43
N VAL A 9 -15.12 43.71 -39.59
CA VAL A 9 -15.39 42.68 -38.53
C VAL A 9 -14.73 41.35 -38.88
N LEU A 10 -14.32 41.13 -40.14
CA LEU A 10 -13.67 39.86 -40.53
C LEU A 10 -12.15 39.89 -40.34
N LEU A 11 -11.54 41.07 -40.03
CA LEU A 11 -10.10 41.18 -39.81
C LEU A 11 -9.68 41.11 -38.33
N LEU A 12 -10.66 41.08 -37.41
CA LEU A 12 -10.38 41.00 -35.97
C LEU A 12 -10.45 39.59 -35.40
N LEU A 13 -10.82 38.59 -36.21
CA LEU A 13 -10.94 37.18 -35.81
C LEU A 13 -9.76 36.31 -36.28
N LEU A 14 -8.77 36.89 -36.93
CA LEU A 14 -7.55 36.19 -37.40
C LEU A 14 -6.30 36.53 -36.59
N ALA A 15 -6.41 37.38 -35.56
CA ALA A 15 -5.28 37.78 -34.71
C ALA A 15 -5.21 37.12 -33.34
N VAL A 16 -6.10 36.15 -33.03
CA VAL A 16 -6.11 35.42 -31.74
C VAL A 16 -5.71 33.94 -31.91
N GLY A 17 -5.40 33.50 -33.15
CA GLY A 17 -4.99 32.13 -33.46
C GLY A 17 -3.50 31.89 -33.55
N GLY A 18 -2.66 32.81 -33.12
CA GLY A 18 -1.22 32.77 -33.34
C GLY A 18 -0.34 32.80 -32.11
N VAL A 19 -0.86 32.30 -30.96
CA VAL A 19 -0.03 32.12 -29.76
C VAL A 19 -0.16 30.72 -29.28
N CYS A 20 0.95 30.04 -29.12
CA CYS A 20 1.17 28.72 -28.54
C CYS A 20 1.31 27.57 -29.53
N MET A 21 2.35 27.60 -30.33
CA MET A 21 3.19 26.41 -30.48
C MET A 21 4.67 26.88 -30.48
N ALA A 22 5.09 27.48 -29.37
CA ALA A 22 6.40 27.19 -28.91
C ALA A 22 6.33 25.72 -28.45
N CYS A 23 6.59 24.79 -29.39
CA CYS A 23 7.11 23.49 -29.04
C CYS A 23 8.35 23.79 -28.19
N TYR A 24 8.14 23.80 -26.88
CA TYR A 24 9.20 23.59 -25.94
C TYR A 24 9.67 22.16 -26.26
N SER A 25 10.68 22.07 -27.14
CA SER A 25 11.52 20.91 -27.23
C SER A 25 12.09 20.77 -25.82
N SER A 26 11.38 20.04 -24.94
CA SER A 26 12.00 19.46 -23.81
C SER A 26 13.11 18.59 -24.40
N LYS A 27 14.33 19.12 -24.42
CA LYS A 27 15.48 18.25 -24.47
C LYS A 27 15.22 17.29 -23.34
N ASP A 28 14.97 16.04 -23.69
CA ASP A 28 15.00 14.92 -22.77
C ASP A 28 16.34 15.01 -22.05
N LEU A 29 16.36 15.68 -20.93
CA LEU A 29 17.36 15.51 -19.91
C LEU A 29 17.10 14.14 -19.33
N LYS A 30 17.39 13.08 -20.11
CA LYS A 30 17.66 11.78 -19.59
C LYS A 30 18.85 11.95 -18.68
N ALA A 31 18.57 12.24 -17.42
CA ALA A 31 19.55 12.24 -16.36
C ALA A 31 19.93 10.77 -16.07
N HIS A 32 20.51 10.09 -17.04
CA HIS A 32 21.22 8.83 -16.84
C HIS A 32 22.53 9.19 -16.13
N GLY A 33 22.40 9.68 -14.90
CA GLY A 33 23.52 9.87 -14.01
C GLY A 33 24.18 8.52 -13.76
N LYS A 34 25.50 8.49 -13.60
CA LYS A 34 26.23 7.30 -13.19
C LYS A 34 25.58 6.72 -11.94
N ARG A 35 25.06 5.50 -11.99
CA ARG A 35 24.54 4.79 -10.80
C ARG A 35 25.66 4.60 -9.80
N VAL A 36 25.38 4.89 -8.56
CA VAL A 36 26.30 4.75 -7.43
C VAL A 36 25.66 3.88 -6.37
N THR A 37 26.49 3.22 -5.57
CA THR A 37 26.07 2.50 -4.37
C THR A 37 26.74 3.15 -3.17
N VAL A 38 25.94 3.55 -2.18
CA VAL A 38 26.41 4.11 -0.93
C VAL A 38 26.00 3.19 0.21
N THR A 39 26.96 2.63 0.91
CA THR A 39 26.70 1.82 2.12
C THR A 39 26.75 2.74 3.34
N ARG A 40 25.83 2.56 4.28
CA ARG A 40 25.79 3.29 5.56
C ARG A 40 25.67 2.32 6.72
N ASP A 41 26.46 2.52 7.74
CA ASP A 41 26.26 1.91 9.04
C ASP A 41 25.26 2.78 9.82
N VAL A 42 24.13 2.21 10.16
CA VAL A 42 23.04 2.91 10.87
C VAL A 42 22.81 2.34 12.29
N GLY A 43 23.57 1.32 12.67
CA GLY A 43 23.36 0.60 13.92
C GLY A 43 22.00 -0.10 13.98
N TYR A 44 21.68 -0.76 15.09
CA TYR A 44 20.45 -1.55 15.25
C TYR A 44 19.18 -0.71 15.18
N PHE A 45 18.21 -1.17 14.42
CA PHE A 45 16.82 -0.71 14.40
C PHE A 45 15.88 -1.90 14.12
N SER A 46 14.64 -1.80 14.53
CA SER A 46 13.56 -2.76 14.26
C SER A 46 12.33 -2.08 13.65
N LYS A 47 12.40 -0.77 13.40
CA LYS A 47 11.31 0.04 12.88
C LYS A 47 11.78 0.89 11.72
N VAL A 48 10.94 1.01 10.68
CA VAL A 48 11.18 1.87 9.52
C VAL A 48 10.04 2.88 9.39
N ASP A 49 10.41 4.14 9.22
CA ASP A 49 9.48 5.24 8.97
C ASP A 49 9.95 5.98 7.71
N ALA A 50 9.26 5.75 6.60
CA ALA A 50 9.62 6.31 5.30
C ALA A 50 8.61 7.36 4.85
N SER A 51 9.10 8.43 4.22
CA SER A 51 8.24 9.50 3.72
C SER A 51 8.71 10.07 2.38
N GLY A 52 7.73 10.43 1.53
CA GLY A 52 7.97 10.96 0.19
C GLY A 52 7.71 9.91 -0.88
N SER A 53 8.73 9.61 -1.70
CA SER A 53 8.67 8.61 -2.78
C SER A 53 10.00 7.86 -2.80
N VAL A 54 10.09 6.77 -2.04
CA VAL A 54 11.32 6.00 -1.85
C VAL A 54 10.98 4.52 -1.94
N ASP A 55 11.77 3.78 -2.71
CA ASP A 55 11.65 2.34 -2.82
C ASP A 55 12.59 1.67 -1.83
N ILE A 56 12.04 0.79 -1.00
CA ILE A 56 12.77 0.08 0.04
C ILE A 56 12.59 -1.42 -0.15
N GLU A 57 13.69 -2.13 -0.27
CA GLU A 57 13.72 -3.59 -0.24
C GLU A 57 14.31 -4.05 1.10
N PHE A 58 13.54 -4.77 1.88
CA PHE A 58 13.92 -5.31 3.17
C PHE A 58 14.14 -6.82 3.10
N VAL A 59 15.21 -7.27 3.74
CA VAL A 59 15.49 -8.70 3.94
C VAL A 59 15.86 -8.92 5.41
N GLN A 60 15.16 -9.82 6.09
CA GLN A 60 15.56 -10.22 7.43
C GLN A 60 16.86 -11.01 7.38
N GLY A 61 17.85 -10.62 8.17
CA GLY A 61 19.17 -11.25 8.18
C GLY A 61 19.87 -11.06 9.51
N LYS A 62 20.92 -11.85 9.74
CA LYS A 62 21.66 -11.82 11.04
C LYS A 62 22.41 -10.51 11.29
N GLU A 63 22.85 -9.87 10.22
CA GLU A 63 23.65 -8.64 10.30
C GLU A 63 22.81 -7.46 9.80
N GLN A 64 23.08 -6.32 10.38
CA GLN A 64 22.46 -5.08 9.98
C GLN A 64 23.30 -4.40 8.91
N ALA A 65 22.67 -4.09 7.78
CA ALA A 65 23.33 -3.39 6.69
C ALA A 65 22.32 -2.55 5.90
N MET A 66 22.79 -1.45 5.35
CA MET A 66 22.00 -0.62 4.46
C MET A 66 22.82 -0.17 3.26
N ARG A 67 22.23 -0.25 2.07
CA ARG A 67 22.79 0.28 0.82
C ARG A 67 21.75 1.12 0.10
N ILE A 68 22.17 2.26 -0.42
CA ILE A 68 21.35 3.11 -1.27
C ILE A 68 21.94 3.01 -2.68
N VAL A 69 21.13 2.62 -3.65
CA VAL A 69 21.51 2.41 -5.04
C VAL A 69 20.66 3.27 -5.96
N GLY A 70 21.28 4.09 -6.80
CA GLY A 70 20.56 4.96 -7.72
C GLY A 70 21.50 5.92 -8.45
N SER A 71 20.97 6.88 -9.17
CA SER A 71 21.78 7.97 -9.69
C SER A 71 22.36 8.81 -8.55
N LYS A 72 23.58 9.34 -8.73
CA LYS A 72 24.24 10.10 -7.68
C LYS A 72 23.37 11.24 -7.13
N GLN A 73 22.63 11.92 -7.99
CA GLN A 73 21.78 13.04 -7.60
C GLN A 73 20.63 12.57 -6.68
N LEU A 74 19.99 11.45 -6.98
CA LEU A 74 18.92 10.87 -6.15
C LEU A 74 19.48 10.36 -4.83
N VAL A 75 20.59 9.62 -4.87
CA VAL A 75 21.26 9.11 -3.67
C VAL A 75 21.68 10.22 -2.71
N ASP A 76 22.24 11.33 -3.24
CA ASP A 76 22.60 12.50 -2.44
C ASP A 76 21.40 13.23 -1.83
N ASN A 77 20.19 13.01 -2.39
CA ASN A 77 18.96 13.62 -1.91
C ASN A 77 18.26 12.81 -0.81
N ILE A 78 18.60 11.53 -0.64
CA ILE A 78 18.04 10.70 0.42
C ILE A 78 18.63 11.10 1.78
N VAL A 79 17.77 11.35 2.73
CA VAL A 79 18.09 11.56 4.14
C VAL A 79 17.74 10.31 4.92
N VAL A 80 18.72 9.79 5.65
CA VAL A 80 18.52 8.66 6.55
C VAL A 80 19.00 9.06 7.94
N GLU A 81 18.11 8.97 8.91
CA GLU A 81 18.37 9.26 10.31
C GLU A 81 17.87 8.11 11.18
N LYS A 82 18.66 7.72 12.17
CA LYS A 82 18.23 6.76 13.19
C LYS A 82 17.94 7.48 14.51
N LYS A 83 16.74 7.26 15.06
CA LYS A 83 16.36 7.77 16.40
C LYS A 83 15.75 6.63 17.21
N GLY A 84 16.43 6.25 18.28
CA GLY A 84 16.05 5.05 19.04
C GLY A 84 16.15 3.78 18.18
N GLU A 85 15.07 3.05 18.07
CA GLU A 85 14.94 1.84 17.24
C GLU A 85 14.31 2.12 15.87
N THR A 86 14.07 3.38 15.50
CA THR A 86 13.44 3.75 14.26
C THR A 86 14.44 4.32 13.27
N LEU A 87 14.46 3.75 12.06
CA LEU A 87 15.14 4.27 10.90
C LEU A 87 14.20 5.19 10.12
N TYR A 88 14.48 6.47 10.10
CA TYR A 88 13.74 7.46 9.32
C TYR A 88 14.38 7.61 7.95
N VAL A 89 13.56 7.49 6.90
CA VAL A 89 13.98 7.66 5.51
C VAL A 89 13.12 8.75 4.86
N SER A 90 13.76 9.73 4.25
CA SER A 90 13.04 10.84 3.59
C SER A 90 13.90 11.51 2.53
N HIS A 91 13.35 12.48 1.85
CA HIS A 91 14.09 13.36 0.93
C HIS A 91 14.46 14.68 1.59
N LYS A 92 15.53 15.31 1.10
CA LYS A 92 15.86 16.70 1.47
C LYS A 92 14.72 17.63 1.08
N SER A 93 14.25 18.44 2.01
CA SER A 93 13.26 19.49 1.78
C SER A 93 13.81 20.50 0.77
N ASN A 94 13.18 20.79 -0.33
CA ASN A 94 13.51 21.70 -1.43
C ASN A 94 14.05 21.07 -2.72
N SER A 95 14.00 19.76 -2.89
CA SER A 95 14.37 19.15 -4.18
C SER A 95 13.13 18.99 -5.05
N VAL A 96 12.95 19.86 -6.02
CA VAL A 96 12.06 19.61 -7.18
C VAL A 96 12.83 18.67 -8.10
N ILE A 97 12.89 17.40 -7.75
CA ILE A 97 13.44 16.36 -8.63
C ILE A 97 12.25 15.75 -9.34
N SER A 98 12.22 15.88 -10.66
CA SER A 98 11.25 15.14 -11.46
C SER A 98 11.67 13.67 -11.45
N PHE A 99 10.94 12.83 -10.76
CA PHE A 99 11.20 11.39 -10.59
C PHE A 99 10.79 10.56 -11.82
N PHE A 100 10.75 11.13 -13.00
CA PHE A 100 10.11 10.49 -14.15
C PHE A 100 10.94 9.39 -14.84
N ASP A 101 12.25 9.21 -14.51
CA ASP A 101 13.09 8.27 -15.28
C ASP A 101 14.22 7.54 -14.50
N ASP A 102 14.43 7.78 -13.21
CA ASP A 102 15.51 7.14 -12.45
C ASP A 102 15.00 6.68 -11.07
N ASP A 103 15.27 5.43 -10.72
CA ASP A 103 14.90 4.85 -9.42
C ASP A 103 16.04 4.97 -8.42
N VAL A 104 15.68 5.22 -7.15
CA VAL A 104 16.58 5.07 -6.02
C VAL A 104 16.00 4.02 -5.07
N THR A 105 16.74 2.94 -4.87
CA THR A 105 16.33 1.85 -4.00
C THR A 105 17.22 1.77 -2.76
N LEU A 106 16.59 1.65 -1.61
CA LEU A 106 17.26 1.33 -0.35
C LEU A 106 17.16 -0.16 -0.08
N TYR A 107 18.27 -0.84 -0.04
CA TYR A 107 18.37 -2.23 0.40
C TYR A 107 18.71 -2.27 1.87
N ILE A 108 17.79 -2.80 2.67
CA ILE A 108 17.88 -2.85 4.13
C ILE A 108 17.94 -4.30 4.58
N TYR A 109 18.91 -4.60 5.41
CA TYR A 109 19.05 -5.88 6.10
C TYR A 109 18.97 -5.63 7.59
N SER A 110 18.12 -6.33 8.32
CA SER A 110 18.00 -6.22 9.78
C SER A 110 17.63 -7.56 10.40
N PRO A 111 18.10 -7.85 11.63
CA PRO A 111 17.68 -9.05 12.35
C PRO A 111 16.20 -9.10 12.67
N ASP A 112 15.53 -7.95 12.79
CA ASP A 112 14.13 -7.87 13.15
C ASP A 112 13.45 -6.67 12.48
N LEU A 113 12.10 -6.79 12.32
CA LEU A 113 11.24 -5.72 11.83
C LEU A 113 9.88 -5.81 12.54
N THR A 114 9.58 -4.83 13.37
CA THR A 114 8.36 -4.80 14.19
C THR A 114 7.37 -3.72 13.76
N GLU A 115 7.83 -2.69 13.05
CA GLU A 115 6.96 -1.58 12.61
C GLU A 115 7.44 -0.97 11.29
N VAL A 116 6.50 -0.75 10.36
CA VAL A 116 6.71 -0.04 9.10
C VAL A 116 5.65 1.06 8.98
N ASN A 117 6.09 2.30 8.85
CA ASN A 117 5.22 3.45 8.57
C ASN A 117 5.64 4.08 7.25
N LEU A 118 4.74 4.07 6.27
CA LEU A 118 4.93 4.69 4.96
C LEU A 118 4.04 5.92 4.82
N ARG A 119 4.61 7.04 4.40
CA ARG A 119 3.88 8.28 4.13
C ARG A 119 4.20 8.82 2.74
N GLY A 120 3.17 9.10 1.95
CA GLY A 120 3.31 9.55 0.57
C GLY A 120 3.17 8.40 -0.42
N SER A 121 4.16 8.20 -1.30
CA SER A 121 4.16 7.17 -2.36
C SER A 121 5.37 6.25 -2.25
N CYS A 122 5.73 5.87 -1.04
CA CYS A 122 6.83 4.94 -0.79
C CYS A 122 6.43 3.50 -1.12
N THR A 123 7.38 2.71 -1.63
CA THR A 123 7.25 1.27 -1.79
C THR A 123 8.11 0.55 -0.77
N PHE A 124 7.59 -0.50 -0.14
CA PHE A 124 8.30 -1.29 0.86
C PHE A 124 8.10 -2.78 0.61
N ASP A 125 9.12 -3.41 0.09
CA ASP A 125 9.12 -4.83 -0.28
C ASP A 125 9.89 -5.66 0.74
N VAL A 126 9.24 -6.62 1.41
CA VAL A 126 9.92 -7.61 2.25
C VAL A 126 10.14 -8.89 1.46
N LYS A 127 11.39 -9.18 1.17
CA LYS A 127 11.77 -10.36 0.40
C LYS A 127 12.12 -11.53 1.32
N GLY A 128 11.53 -12.69 1.02
CA GLY A 128 11.69 -13.90 1.81
C GLY A 128 10.80 -13.94 3.05
N ALA A 129 11.22 -14.65 4.08
CA ALA A 129 10.45 -14.80 5.30
C ALA A 129 10.82 -13.72 6.32
N LEU A 130 9.81 -13.12 6.93
CA LEU A 130 9.91 -12.27 8.12
C LEU A 130 9.37 -13.05 9.31
N ASP A 131 10.20 -13.29 10.30
CA ASP A 131 9.87 -13.94 11.58
C ASP A 131 10.07 -12.92 12.71
N THR A 132 8.99 -12.51 13.36
CA THR A 132 9.01 -11.48 14.42
C THR A 132 7.88 -11.74 15.41
N ASP A 133 7.95 -11.21 16.63
CA ASP A 133 6.89 -11.39 17.61
C ASP A 133 5.60 -10.66 17.19
N ASN A 134 5.72 -9.40 16.80
CA ASN A 134 4.58 -8.57 16.39
C ASN A 134 4.98 -7.66 15.24
N LEU A 135 4.10 -7.52 14.26
CA LEU A 135 4.30 -6.63 13.12
C LEU A 135 3.16 -5.62 13.00
N LYS A 136 3.53 -4.35 12.91
CA LYS A 136 2.61 -3.27 12.57
C LYS A 136 3.05 -2.60 11.27
N VAL A 137 2.13 -2.49 10.30
CA VAL A 137 2.36 -1.80 9.02
C VAL A 137 1.29 -0.76 8.82
N SER A 138 1.68 0.46 8.54
CA SER A 138 0.77 1.57 8.25
C SER A 138 1.19 2.27 6.97
N VAL A 139 0.29 2.33 6.00
CA VAL A 139 0.44 3.05 4.73
C VAL A 139 -0.50 4.26 4.74
N MET A 140 0.08 5.46 4.68
CA MET A 140 -0.64 6.73 4.67
C MET A 140 -0.33 7.49 3.38
N GLY A 141 -1.27 7.51 2.46
CA GLY A 141 -1.12 8.12 1.12
C GLY A 141 -1.40 7.14 0.01
N SER A 142 -0.49 7.00 -0.94
CA SER A 142 -0.59 6.12 -2.12
C SER A 142 0.64 5.22 -2.25
N GLY A 143 1.24 4.87 -1.13
CA GLY A 143 2.37 3.93 -1.07
C GLY A 143 1.90 2.48 -1.10
N GLU A 144 2.86 1.56 -1.20
CA GLU A 144 2.63 0.13 -1.28
C GLU A 144 3.56 -0.63 -0.31
N ALA A 145 3.06 -1.69 0.31
CA ALA A 145 3.87 -2.56 1.15
C ALA A 145 3.60 -4.02 0.85
N ASP A 146 4.61 -4.75 0.37
CA ASP A 146 4.51 -6.14 -0.03
C ASP A 146 5.37 -7.07 0.81
N PHE A 147 4.81 -8.22 1.17
CA PHE A 147 5.45 -9.22 2.00
C PHE A 147 5.40 -10.61 1.33
N ASP A 148 6.55 -11.24 1.16
CA ASP A 148 6.58 -12.62 0.65
C ASP A 148 6.05 -13.62 1.69
N SER A 149 6.49 -13.53 2.95
CA SER A 149 6.01 -14.41 4.02
C SER A 149 6.21 -13.77 5.38
N ILE A 150 5.20 -13.90 6.25
CA ILE A 150 5.23 -13.37 7.62
C ILE A 150 4.86 -14.50 8.59
N VAL A 151 5.67 -14.65 9.63
CA VAL A 151 5.38 -15.51 10.80
C VAL A 151 5.48 -14.63 12.04
N CYS A 152 4.37 -14.50 12.80
CA CYS A 152 4.34 -13.67 14.00
C CYS A 152 3.22 -14.10 14.96
N ASP A 153 3.23 -13.55 16.17
CA ASP A 153 2.12 -13.75 17.12
C ASP A 153 0.93 -12.84 16.83
N ALA A 154 1.20 -11.58 16.43
CA ALA A 154 0.15 -10.64 16.06
C ALA A 154 0.60 -9.72 14.93
N ILE A 155 -0.35 -9.45 14.02
CA ILE A 155 -0.16 -8.53 12.90
C ILE A 155 -1.24 -7.45 12.89
N ASN A 156 -0.85 -6.23 12.57
CA ASN A 156 -1.77 -5.10 12.40
C ASN A 156 -1.41 -4.34 11.12
N PHE A 157 -2.28 -4.43 10.13
CA PHE A 157 -2.19 -3.68 8.88
C PHE A 157 -3.19 -2.53 8.87
N GLU A 158 -2.74 -1.36 8.44
CA GLU A 158 -3.59 -0.17 8.32
C GLU A 158 -3.26 0.60 7.04
N VAL A 159 -4.26 0.81 6.20
CA VAL A 159 -4.19 1.68 5.03
C VAL A 159 -5.05 2.92 5.27
N ARG A 160 -4.47 4.11 5.09
CA ARG A 160 -5.15 5.40 5.13
C ARG A 160 -4.88 6.18 3.84
N GLY A 161 -5.84 6.20 2.94
CA GLY A 161 -5.71 6.85 1.64
C GLY A 161 -6.03 5.91 0.48
N SER A 162 -5.13 5.81 -0.49
CA SER A 162 -5.26 5.00 -1.71
C SER A 162 -4.02 4.14 -1.94
N GLY A 163 -3.31 3.81 -0.89
CA GLY A 163 -2.18 2.89 -0.95
C GLY A 163 -2.60 1.48 -0.62
N ASP A 164 -1.71 0.51 -0.80
CA ASP A 164 -2.04 -0.90 -0.76
C ASP A 164 -1.09 -1.68 0.16
N ILE A 165 -1.56 -2.80 0.71
CA ILE A 165 -0.72 -3.77 1.42
C ILE A 165 -1.02 -5.16 0.91
N GLY A 166 0.02 -5.84 0.39
CA GLY A 166 -0.02 -7.21 -0.09
C GLY A 166 0.79 -8.17 0.78
N ALA A 167 0.30 -9.41 0.95
CA ALA A 167 1.08 -10.47 1.58
C ALA A 167 0.76 -11.84 0.96
N LYS A 168 1.79 -12.53 0.44
CA LYS A 168 1.60 -13.85 -0.15
C LYS A 168 1.31 -14.92 0.90
N ARG A 169 1.94 -14.81 2.08
CA ARG A 169 1.72 -15.79 3.15
C ARG A 169 1.83 -15.17 4.53
N ILE A 170 0.82 -15.40 5.36
CA ILE A 170 0.81 -15.01 6.77
C ILE A 170 0.47 -16.23 7.63
N ASP A 171 1.28 -16.50 8.66
CA ASP A 171 0.99 -17.44 9.74
C ASP A 171 1.08 -16.69 11.07
N THR A 172 -0.06 -16.47 11.74
CA THR A 172 -0.15 -15.65 12.95
C THR A 172 -1.19 -16.20 13.90
N LYS A 173 -1.24 -15.74 15.15
CA LYS A 173 -2.34 -16.03 16.05
C LYS A 173 -3.49 -15.02 15.89
N ASN A 174 -3.13 -13.73 15.72
CA ASN A 174 -4.11 -12.65 15.63
C ASN A 174 -3.80 -11.74 14.46
N ALA A 175 -4.75 -11.53 13.55
CA ALA A 175 -4.63 -10.61 12.42
C ALA A 175 -5.68 -9.51 12.52
N VAL A 176 -5.22 -8.27 12.50
CA VAL A 176 -6.06 -7.08 12.37
C VAL A 176 -5.68 -6.36 11.08
N ALA A 177 -6.68 -6.03 10.25
CA ALA A 177 -6.46 -5.30 9.01
C ALA A 177 -7.56 -4.27 8.79
N ASN A 178 -7.17 -3.03 8.53
CA ASN A 178 -8.10 -1.92 8.38
C ASN A 178 -7.77 -1.09 7.15
N VAL A 179 -8.78 -0.81 6.34
CA VAL A 179 -8.75 0.14 5.24
C VAL A 179 -9.61 1.35 5.61
N PHE A 180 -9.02 2.54 5.54
CA PHE A 180 -9.70 3.83 5.69
C PHE A 180 -9.44 4.68 4.43
N GLY A 181 -10.30 4.57 3.43
CA GLY A 181 -10.15 5.27 2.15
C GLY A 181 -10.55 4.44 0.96
N SER A 182 -9.68 4.40 -0.05
CA SER A 182 -9.87 3.70 -1.33
C SER A 182 -8.66 2.85 -1.73
N GLY A 183 -7.82 2.51 -0.78
CA GLY A 183 -6.72 1.58 -0.97
C GLY A 183 -7.14 0.16 -0.64
N ASP A 184 -6.30 -0.81 -0.96
CA ASP A 184 -6.67 -2.21 -0.94
C ASP A 184 -5.75 -3.05 -0.03
N LEU A 185 -6.27 -4.19 0.42
CA LEU A 185 -5.52 -5.21 1.15
C LEU A 185 -5.69 -6.56 0.45
N ASP A 186 -4.58 -7.22 0.13
CA ASP A 186 -4.59 -8.52 -0.54
C ASP A 186 -3.75 -9.55 0.24
N PHE A 187 -4.39 -10.65 0.67
CA PHE A 187 -3.72 -11.74 1.37
C PHE A 187 -3.94 -13.06 0.64
N ASP A 188 -2.95 -13.48 -0.17
CA ASP A 188 -3.00 -14.74 -0.92
C ASP A 188 -3.25 -15.96 -0.02
N PHE A 189 -2.67 -15.96 1.19
CA PHE A 189 -2.87 -17.02 2.19
C PHE A 189 -2.61 -16.48 3.60
N LEU A 190 -3.65 -16.52 4.44
CA LEU A 190 -3.55 -16.16 5.85
C LEU A 190 -4.09 -17.29 6.73
N LYS A 191 -3.23 -17.79 7.63
CA LYS A 191 -3.60 -18.70 8.70
C LYS A 191 -3.54 -17.97 10.03
N ALA A 192 -4.63 -18.01 10.81
CA ALA A 192 -4.71 -17.34 12.10
C ALA A 192 -5.68 -18.07 13.06
N ASP A 193 -5.58 -17.74 14.35
CA ASP A 193 -6.63 -18.10 15.29
C ASP A 193 -7.80 -17.13 15.21
N ASN A 194 -7.51 -15.81 15.19
CA ASN A 194 -8.51 -14.76 15.18
C ASN A 194 -8.21 -13.72 14.10
N VAL A 195 -9.25 -13.25 13.43
CA VAL A 195 -9.18 -12.25 12.38
C VAL A 195 -10.17 -11.12 12.65
N GLN A 196 -9.73 -9.88 12.54
CA GLN A 196 -10.59 -8.71 12.56
C GLN A 196 -10.25 -7.82 11.37
N PHE A 197 -11.16 -7.76 10.37
CA PHE A 197 -11.00 -6.96 9.17
C PHE A 197 -12.07 -5.88 9.10
N THR A 198 -11.66 -4.68 8.69
CA THR A 198 -12.57 -3.54 8.54
C THR A 198 -12.21 -2.78 7.27
N VAL A 199 -13.18 -2.60 6.40
CA VAL A 199 -13.13 -1.68 5.26
C VAL A 199 -14.06 -0.52 5.55
N SER A 200 -13.51 0.69 5.57
CA SER A 200 -14.27 1.93 5.79
C SER A 200 -13.96 2.93 4.68
N GLY A 201 -14.83 2.99 3.69
CA GLY A 201 -14.63 3.81 2.49
C GLY A 201 -15.09 3.09 1.22
N SER A 202 -14.23 3.08 0.20
CA SER A 202 -14.47 2.47 -1.11
C SER A 202 -13.31 1.59 -1.58
N GLY A 203 -12.40 1.25 -0.69
CA GLY A 203 -11.32 0.29 -0.95
C GLY A 203 -11.79 -1.12 -0.68
N ASP A 204 -10.99 -2.11 -1.07
CA ASP A 204 -11.36 -3.52 -1.01
C ASP A 204 -10.41 -4.35 -0.13
N LEU A 205 -10.87 -5.52 0.29
CA LEU A 205 -10.05 -6.48 1.01
C LEU A 205 -10.30 -7.89 0.49
N ASP A 206 -9.27 -8.49 -0.09
CA ASP A 206 -9.27 -9.85 -0.59
C ASP A 206 -8.42 -10.76 0.30
N ALA A 207 -8.93 -11.91 0.74
CA ALA A 207 -8.15 -12.82 1.55
C ALA A 207 -8.56 -14.29 1.40
N MET A 208 -7.53 -15.18 1.29
CA MET A 208 -7.74 -16.58 1.53
C MET A 208 -7.39 -16.92 2.98
N LEU A 209 -8.39 -17.28 3.78
CA LEU A 209 -8.26 -17.59 5.19
C LEU A 209 -8.28 -19.10 5.44
N SER A 210 -7.33 -19.60 6.21
CA SER A 210 -7.22 -21.02 6.56
C SER A 210 -7.26 -21.24 8.07
N GLN A 211 -8.12 -22.14 8.51
CA GLN A 211 -8.22 -22.61 9.90
C GLN A 211 -8.51 -21.53 10.95
N VAL A 212 -9.06 -20.39 10.53
CA VAL A 212 -9.41 -19.29 11.45
C VAL A 212 -10.56 -19.72 12.35
N LYS A 213 -10.43 -19.53 13.65
CA LYS A 213 -11.43 -19.93 14.65
C LYS A 213 -12.58 -18.93 14.73
N THR A 214 -12.25 -17.63 14.75
CA THR A 214 -13.22 -16.53 14.82
C THR A 214 -12.84 -15.39 13.88
N MET A 215 -13.84 -14.84 13.20
CA MET A 215 -13.70 -13.71 12.30
C MET A 215 -14.70 -12.61 12.65
N GLN A 216 -14.21 -11.37 12.66
CA GLN A 216 -15.02 -10.15 12.68
C GLN A 216 -14.78 -9.41 11.39
N LEU A 217 -15.78 -9.35 10.51
CA LEU A 217 -15.68 -8.75 9.16
C LEU A 217 -16.65 -7.59 9.06
N ASN A 218 -16.12 -6.39 8.85
CA ASN A 218 -16.95 -5.17 8.82
C ASN A 218 -16.68 -4.37 7.55
N VAL A 219 -17.72 -4.03 6.82
CA VAL A 219 -17.68 -3.09 5.68
C VAL A 219 -18.59 -1.90 6.02
N VAL A 220 -18.03 -0.69 5.96
CA VAL A 220 -18.74 0.57 6.19
C VAL A 220 -18.48 1.49 5.01
N GLY A 221 -19.48 1.69 4.16
CA GLY A 221 -19.33 2.51 2.95
C GLY A 221 -19.71 1.77 1.69
N SER A 222 -18.85 1.80 0.67
CA SER A 222 -19.10 1.23 -0.66
C SER A 222 -18.01 0.27 -1.14
N GLY A 223 -17.00 0.00 -0.31
CA GLY A 223 -15.97 -0.99 -0.59
C GLY A 223 -16.45 -2.40 -0.39
N ASP A 224 -15.70 -3.37 -0.88
CA ASP A 224 -16.07 -4.77 -0.84
C ASP A 224 -15.05 -5.61 -0.04
N MET A 225 -15.47 -6.78 0.41
CA MET A 225 -14.61 -7.73 1.10
C MET A 225 -14.87 -9.14 0.56
N ASP A 226 -13.85 -9.74 -0.06
CA ASP A 226 -13.92 -11.07 -0.64
C ASP A 226 -13.08 -12.06 0.19
N ILE A 227 -13.74 -12.98 0.88
CA ILE A 227 -13.10 -13.95 1.76
C ILE A 227 -13.31 -15.38 1.28
N LYS A 228 -12.21 -16.04 0.97
CA LYS A 228 -12.19 -17.47 0.68
C LYS A 228 -11.78 -18.27 1.90
N ALA A 229 -12.74 -18.85 2.59
CA ALA A 229 -12.54 -19.60 3.83
C ALA A 229 -12.18 -21.07 3.59
N GLN A 230 -11.18 -21.58 4.29
CA GLN A 230 -10.78 -22.99 4.26
C GLN A 230 -10.78 -23.58 5.69
N ASN A 231 -11.76 -24.42 5.99
CA ASN A 231 -11.94 -25.04 7.30
C ASN A 231 -11.99 -24.03 8.47
N CYS A 232 -12.72 -22.93 8.28
CA CYS A 232 -12.82 -21.87 9.26
C CYS A 232 -13.98 -22.10 10.26
N GLY A 233 -13.92 -21.37 11.35
CA GLY A 233 -14.90 -21.42 12.44
C GLY A 233 -16.10 -20.51 12.16
N VAL A 234 -16.28 -19.48 12.98
CA VAL A 234 -17.44 -18.57 12.93
C VAL A 234 -17.03 -17.20 12.43
N ALA A 235 -17.82 -16.65 11.50
CA ALA A 235 -17.72 -15.25 11.08
C ALA A 235 -18.90 -14.43 11.56
N ASN A 236 -18.62 -13.25 12.14
CA ASN A 236 -19.60 -12.19 12.36
C ASN A 236 -19.37 -11.12 11.29
N CYS A 237 -20.32 -10.98 10.38
CA CYS A 237 -20.22 -10.08 9.23
C CYS A 237 -21.20 -8.93 9.41
N THR A 238 -20.71 -7.70 9.20
CA THR A 238 -21.53 -6.49 9.21
C THR A 238 -21.26 -5.69 7.96
N SER A 239 -22.30 -5.38 7.17
CA SER A 239 -22.24 -4.42 6.07
C SER A 239 -23.14 -3.24 6.41
N ALA A 240 -22.56 -2.03 6.42
CA ALA A 240 -23.28 -0.77 6.67
C ALA A 240 -23.00 0.21 5.52
N GLY A 241 -23.96 0.33 4.59
CA GLY A 241 -23.80 1.16 3.39
C GLY A 241 -24.24 0.45 2.12
N SER A 242 -23.42 0.51 1.07
CA SER A 242 -23.69 -0.14 -0.23
C SER A 242 -22.66 -1.21 -0.59
N GLY A 243 -21.61 -1.36 0.20
CA GLY A 243 -20.57 -2.35 0.01
C GLY A 243 -20.99 -3.76 0.42
N SER A 244 -20.27 -4.75 -0.06
CA SER A 244 -20.63 -6.17 0.09
C SER A 244 -19.56 -6.97 0.82
N ILE A 245 -19.97 -8.07 1.45
CA ILE A 245 -19.05 -9.09 1.96
C ILE A 245 -19.40 -10.41 1.27
N THR A 246 -18.47 -10.95 0.50
CA THR A 246 -18.61 -12.25 -0.13
C THR A 246 -17.80 -13.29 0.63
N LEU A 247 -18.47 -14.36 1.09
CA LEU A 247 -17.83 -15.50 1.72
C LEU A 247 -17.98 -16.75 0.88
N SER A 248 -16.88 -17.41 0.60
CA SER A 248 -16.85 -18.66 -0.16
C SER A 248 -16.01 -19.73 0.55
N GLY A 249 -16.13 -21.00 0.12
CA GLY A 249 -15.33 -22.10 0.65
C GLY A 249 -15.98 -22.88 1.78
N THR A 250 -15.27 -23.14 2.89
CA THR A 250 -15.77 -24.00 3.97
C THR A 250 -15.60 -23.35 5.35
N MET A 251 -16.71 -23.22 6.09
CA MET A 251 -16.70 -22.73 7.47
C MET A 251 -17.87 -23.29 8.29
N ARG A 252 -17.82 -23.09 9.60
CA ARG A 252 -18.80 -23.67 10.52
C ARG A 252 -20.12 -22.89 10.56
N ASP A 253 -20.04 -21.54 10.66
CA ASP A 253 -21.22 -20.70 10.84
C ASP A 253 -20.95 -19.24 10.46
N VAL A 254 -22.00 -18.50 10.07
CA VAL A 254 -21.96 -17.08 9.73
C VAL A 254 -23.14 -16.35 10.34
N VAL A 255 -22.84 -15.29 11.07
CA VAL A 255 -23.84 -14.32 11.54
C VAL A 255 -23.77 -13.08 10.64
N LYS A 256 -24.89 -12.69 10.06
CA LYS A 256 -24.99 -11.57 9.11
C LYS A 256 -25.78 -10.41 9.70
N ASN A 257 -25.27 -9.21 9.53
CA ASN A 257 -25.96 -7.97 9.86
C ASN A 257 -25.78 -6.98 8.71
N VAL A 258 -26.87 -6.61 8.04
CA VAL A 258 -26.84 -5.66 6.90
C VAL A 258 -27.67 -4.44 7.24
N THR A 259 -27.11 -3.26 7.04
CA THR A 259 -27.77 -1.97 7.19
C THR A 259 -27.48 -1.11 5.94
N GLY A 260 -28.48 -0.88 5.12
CA GLY A 260 -28.32 -0.15 3.86
C GLY A 260 -28.66 -1.00 2.65
N SER A 261 -27.97 -0.75 1.52
CA SER A 261 -28.19 -1.43 0.24
C SER A 261 -27.10 -2.47 -0.10
N GLY A 262 -26.15 -2.67 0.78
CA GLY A 262 -25.11 -3.68 0.62
C GLY A 262 -25.62 -5.09 0.83
N ASP A 263 -24.76 -6.07 0.62
CA ASP A 263 -25.11 -7.49 0.74
C ASP A 263 -24.05 -8.28 1.51
N ILE A 264 -24.44 -9.44 2.05
CA ILE A 264 -23.52 -10.45 2.58
C ILE A 264 -23.84 -11.77 1.89
N ASP A 265 -23.08 -12.06 0.80
CA ASP A 265 -23.23 -13.26 0.01
C ASP A 265 -22.49 -14.45 0.64
N THR A 266 -23.20 -15.54 0.85
CA THR A 266 -22.68 -16.81 1.35
C THR A 266 -23.14 -17.99 0.48
N SER A 267 -23.58 -17.72 -0.73
CA SER A 267 -24.14 -18.74 -1.65
C SER A 267 -23.13 -19.83 -2.02
N ASN A 268 -21.82 -19.49 -1.99
CA ASN A 268 -20.70 -20.39 -2.27
C ASN A 268 -20.05 -20.98 -1.01
N LEU A 269 -20.66 -20.83 0.16
CA LEU A 269 -20.20 -21.47 1.40
C LEU A 269 -20.74 -22.89 1.55
N ARG A 270 -19.89 -23.75 2.09
CA ARG A 270 -20.24 -25.11 2.51
C ARG A 270 -19.98 -25.25 4.01
N ALA A 271 -20.92 -25.89 4.72
CA ALA A 271 -20.72 -26.18 6.12
C ALA A 271 -19.60 -27.21 6.31
N VAL A 272 -18.71 -26.96 7.27
CA VAL A 272 -17.78 -27.99 7.74
C VAL A 272 -18.58 -29.01 8.53
N LEU A 273 -18.71 -30.22 7.99
CA LEU A 273 -19.32 -31.34 8.72
C LEU A 273 -18.43 -31.68 9.92
N LYS A 274 -19.07 -31.79 11.10
CA LYS A 274 -18.41 -32.23 12.36
C LYS A 274 -17.92 -33.66 12.28
#